data_8ee3caa61cfae581a6f0a17864d65b89
#
_entry.id   8ee3caa61cfae581a6f0a17864d65b89
#
_cell.length_a   1.000
_cell.length_b   1.000
_cell.length_c   1.000
_cell.angle_alpha   90.00
_cell.angle_beta   90.00
_cell.angle_gamma   90.00
#
_symmetry.space_group_name_H-M   'P 1'
#
loop_
_entity.id
_entity.type
_entity.pdbx_description
1 polymer ?
#
loop_
_entity_poly.entity_id
_entity_poly.type
_entity_poly.pdbx_seq_one_letter_code
_entity_poly.pdbx_strand_id
1 'polypeptide(L)' 'MVNQMVLSTEIEWIGYEEKRKMLQVEFIEGGIYQYDQVPRFVYEEFLKADSHGRFFEEHVKGKYPYRKTR' A
#
# COMPACT_ATOMS: atom_id res chain seq x y z
N MET A 1 -1.40 -10.37 9.08
CA MET A 1 -0.75 -9.35 8.24
C MET A 1 0.17 -8.50 9.10
N VAL A 2 1.36 -8.21 8.60
CA VAL A 2 2.30 -7.35 9.28
C VAL A 2 2.41 -6.04 8.51
N ASN A 3 2.18 -4.92 9.21
CA ASN A 3 2.32 -3.60 8.61
C ASN A 3 3.75 -3.11 8.83
N GLN A 4 4.35 -2.57 7.76
CA GLN A 4 5.69 -2.01 7.80
C GLN A 4 5.59 -0.49 7.79
N MET A 5 6.24 0.16 8.76
CA MET A 5 6.33 1.61 8.78
C MET A 5 7.31 2.06 7.70
N VAL A 6 6.94 3.09 6.95
CA VAL A 6 7.79 3.61 5.88
C VAL A 6 8.07 5.09 6.11
N LEU A 7 9.20 5.56 5.56
CA LEU A 7 9.56 6.98 5.62
C LEU A 7 8.92 7.69 4.43
N SER A 8 7.82 8.39 4.70
CA SER A 8 7.08 9.08 3.66
C SER A 8 6.36 10.27 4.27
N THR A 9 6.08 11.29 3.47
CA THR A 9 5.28 12.42 3.89
C THR A 9 3.78 12.18 3.76
N GLU A 10 3.39 11.07 3.16
CA GLU A 10 1.99 10.77 2.88
C GLU A 10 1.53 9.45 3.48
N ILE A 11 2.40 8.44 3.49
CA ILE A 11 2.05 7.08 3.87
C ILE A 11 2.75 6.71 5.17
N GLU A 12 2.00 6.15 6.11
CA GLU A 12 2.55 5.75 7.40
C GLU A 12 2.91 4.27 7.43
N TRP A 13 2.02 3.42 6.94
CA TRP A 13 2.19 1.97 7.00
C TRP A 13 1.81 1.32 5.69
N ILE A 14 2.50 0.23 5.37
CA ILE A 14 2.15 -0.64 4.25
C ILE A 14 2.14 -2.07 4.77
N GLY A 15 1.11 -2.83 4.43
CA GLY A 15 1.04 -4.22 4.80
C GLY A 15 0.54 -5.05 3.63
N TYR A 16 0.82 -6.36 3.68
CA TYR A 16 0.41 -7.24 2.60
C TYR A 16 -0.08 -8.58 3.17
N GLU A 17 -1.24 -9.01 2.71
CA GLU A 17 -1.81 -10.32 3.05
C GLU A 17 -1.64 -11.23 1.84
N GLU A 18 -0.70 -12.15 1.93
CA GLU A 18 -0.30 -12.96 0.79
C GLU A 18 -1.42 -13.89 0.29
N LYS A 19 -2.17 -14.48 1.21
CA LYS A 19 -3.23 -15.41 0.82
C LYS A 19 -4.34 -14.72 0.03
N ARG A 20 -4.63 -13.49 0.38
CA ARG A 20 -5.67 -12.71 -0.29
C ARG A 20 -5.14 -11.81 -1.38
N LYS A 21 -3.82 -11.72 -1.51
CA LYS A 21 -3.18 -10.78 -2.41
C LYS A 21 -3.68 -9.37 -2.18
N MET A 22 -3.80 -9.01 -0.91
CA MET A 22 -4.35 -7.71 -0.51
C MET A 22 -3.26 -6.83 0.05
N LEU A 23 -3.14 -5.63 -0.52
CA LEU A 23 -2.21 -4.61 -0.07
C LEU A 23 -2.98 -3.62 0.79
N GLN A 24 -2.47 -3.34 2.00
CA GLN A 24 -3.07 -2.35 2.88
C GLN A 24 -2.17 -1.15 3.00
N VAL A 25 -2.74 0.04 2.87
CA VAL A 25 -2.00 1.29 2.96
C VAL A 25 -2.71 2.19 3.96
N GLU A 26 -1.95 2.68 4.93
CA GLU A 26 -2.47 3.65 5.89
C GLU A 26 -1.78 4.99 5.65
N PHE A 27 -2.57 6.04 5.50
CA PHE A 27 -2.06 7.38 5.22
C PHE A 27 -1.89 8.17 6.51
N ILE A 28 -0.88 9.04 6.53
CA ILE A 28 -0.58 9.86 7.71
C ILE A 28 -1.77 10.74 8.09
N GLU A 29 -2.46 11.29 7.11
CA GLU A 29 -3.63 12.13 7.35
C GLU A 29 -4.85 11.35 7.85
N GLY A 30 -4.75 10.04 7.85
CA GLY A 30 -5.84 9.16 8.26
C GLY A 30 -6.37 8.37 7.09
N GLY A 31 -7.06 7.28 7.42
CA GLY A 31 -7.63 6.42 6.40
C GLY A 31 -6.75 5.20 6.12
N ILE A 32 -7.40 4.05 6.13
CA ILE A 32 -6.78 2.78 5.79
C ILE A 32 -7.50 2.24 4.56
N TYR A 33 -6.72 1.95 3.52
CA TYR A 33 -7.24 1.45 2.26
C TYR A 33 -6.71 0.06 2.01
N GLN A 34 -7.56 -0.82 1.50
CA GLN A 34 -7.18 -2.17 1.11
C GLN A 34 -7.38 -2.33 -0.40
N TYR A 35 -6.30 -2.74 -1.07
CA TYR A 35 -6.30 -2.94 -2.52
C TYR A 35 -6.24 -4.44 -2.80
N ASP A 36 -7.17 -4.94 -3.62
CA ASP A 36 -7.30 -6.36 -3.90
C ASP A 36 -6.55 -6.76 -5.16
N GLN A 37 -6.19 -8.04 -5.24
CA GLN A 37 -5.56 -8.63 -6.42
C GLN A 37 -4.20 -8.00 -6.75
N VAL A 38 -3.46 -7.61 -5.72
CA VAL A 38 -2.14 -7.01 -5.89
C VAL A 38 -1.09 -8.12 -5.82
N PRO A 39 -0.29 -8.31 -6.87
CA PRO A 39 0.78 -9.31 -6.82
C PRO A 39 1.82 -8.95 -5.75
N ARG A 40 2.43 -9.98 -5.15
CA ARG A 40 3.41 -9.76 -4.10
C ARG A 40 4.57 -8.86 -4.54
N PHE A 41 5.01 -8.97 -5.80
CA PHE A 41 6.14 -8.19 -6.24
C PHE A 41 5.85 -6.68 -6.20
N VAL A 42 4.58 -6.29 -6.36
CA VAL A 42 4.20 -4.88 -6.24
C VAL A 42 4.42 -4.39 -4.81
N TYR A 43 4.03 -5.19 -3.82
CA TYR A 43 4.28 -4.87 -2.43
C TYR A 43 5.79 -4.74 -2.16
N GLU A 44 6.58 -5.68 -2.66
CA GLU A 44 8.03 -5.65 -2.45
C GLU A 44 8.67 -4.42 -3.09
N GLU A 45 8.25 -4.07 -4.30
CA GLU A 45 8.73 -2.87 -4.97
C GLU A 45 8.30 -1.60 -4.23
N PHE A 46 7.09 -1.62 -3.69
CA PHE A 46 6.56 -0.51 -2.91
C PHE A 46 7.44 -0.24 -1.68
N LEU A 47 7.82 -1.32 -0.98
CA LEU A 47 8.68 -1.19 0.20
C LEU A 47 10.05 -0.61 -0.14
N LYS A 48 10.57 -0.90 -1.32
CA LYS A 48 11.90 -0.48 -1.77
C LYS A 48 11.89 0.88 -2.46
N ALA A 49 10.73 1.44 -2.72
CA ALA A 49 10.63 2.65 -3.52
C ALA A 49 11.32 3.84 -2.84
N ASP A 50 12.00 4.66 -3.64
CA ASP A 50 12.64 5.88 -3.15
C ASP A 50 11.60 6.87 -2.61
N SER A 51 10.44 6.93 -3.27
CA SER A 51 9.32 7.74 -2.83
C SER A 51 8.08 6.86 -2.78
N HIS A 52 7.62 6.57 -1.56
CA HIS A 52 6.44 5.72 -1.38
C HIS A 52 5.18 6.38 -1.89
N GLY A 53 5.04 7.70 -1.70
CA GLY A 53 3.89 8.41 -2.21
C GLY A 53 3.82 8.39 -3.72
N ARG A 54 4.96 8.58 -4.38
CA ARG A 54 5.03 8.56 -5.84
C ARG A 54 4.76 7.17 -6.38
N PHE A 55 5.34 6.14 -5.75
CA PHE A 55 5.09 4.76 -6.16
C PHE A 55 3.60 4.45 -6.09
N PHE A 56 2.97 4.85 -4.98
CA PHE A 56 1.55 4.64 -4.83
C PHE A 56 0.75 5.28 -5.97
N GLU A 57 1.06 6.54 -6.28
CA GLU A 57 0.35 7.25 -7.33
C GLU A 57 0.52 6.61 -8.70
N GLU A 58 1.72 6.12 -9.00
CA GLU A 58 2.04 5.60 -10.33
C GLU A 58 1.67 4.14 -10.51
N HIS A 59 1.71 3.34 -9.45
CA HIS A 59 1.63 1.89 -9.59
C HIS A 59 0.47 1.23 -8.84
N VAL A 60 -0.18 1.94 -7.93
CA VAL A 60 -1.24 1.35 -7.11
C VAL A 60 -2.56 2.06 -7.34
N LYS A 61 -2.59 3.37 -7.21
CA LYS A 61 -3.80 4.16 -7.33
C LYS A 61 -4.39 4.04 -8.73
N GLY A 62 -5.65 3.62 -8.79
CA GLY A 62 -6.33 3.47 -10.08
C GLY A 62 -5.95 2.21 -10.84
N LYS A 63 -5.09 1.35 -10.26
CA LYS A 63 -4.65 0.12 -10.91
C LYS A 63 -5.35 -1.12 -10.37
N TYR A 64 -5.82 -1.06 -9.14
CA TYR A 64 -6.43 -2.21 -8.45
C TYR A 64 -7.73 -1.82 -7.79
N PRO A 65 -8.68 -2.76 -7.65
CA PRO A 65 -9.89 -2.50 -6.87
C PRO A 65 -9.51 -2.23 -5.42
N TYR A 66 -10.25 -1.33 -4.78
CA TYR A 66 -9.93 -0.97 -3.41
C TYR A 66 -11.19 -0.66 -2.61
N ARG A 67 -11.02 -0.65 -1.28
CA ARG A 67 -12.03 -0.17 -0.36
C ARG A 67 -11.34 0.58 0.78
N LYS A 68 -12.01 1.60 1.28
CA LYS A 68 -11.52 2.32 2.45
C LYS A 68 -12.13 1.65 3.67
N THR A 69 -11.30 1.22 4.61
CA THR A 69 -11.77 0.51 5.80
C THR A 69 -11.82 1.40 7.03
N ARG A 70 -11.13 2.53 7.00
CA ARG A 70 -11.17 3.48 8.10
C ARG A 70 -11.01 4.89 7.63
#